data_14541acebad15d647c5acb2a4f00c407
#
_entry.id   14541acebad15d647c5acb2a4f00c407
#
_cell.length_a   1.000
_cell.length_b   1.000
_cell.length_c   1.000
_cell.angle_alpha   90.00
_cell.angle_beta   90.00
_cell.angle_gamma   90.00
#
_symmetry.space_group_name_H-M   'P 1'
#
loop_
_entity.id
_entity.type
_entity.pdbx_description
1 polymer ?
#
loop_
_entity_poly.entity_id
_entity_poly.type
_entity_poly.pdbx_seq_one_letter_code
_entity_poly.pdbx_strand_id
1 'polypeptide(L)'
;MTPVAQHQTTLMQAFTAVHKFNALESRIFSSTWLRRYALRDPQNPRQVALRDWTIGADIITRPDGKDSRVLKTSLRHYWPASASHQFNLGLGYTNRFSDAADVGNQELKIDLGWRPIFQASPYILNVNVSLSYAKWKELEITFPEKRRVHERKISLNLSNPNVSYFGLTPSLNYTFLDRDANIEMFHVRSHDMFIGLTNAF
;
A
#
# COMPACT_ATOMS: atom_id res chain seq x y z
N MET A 1 7.21 20.36 26.22
CA MET A 1 7.71 20.43 24.83
C MET A 1 6.67 21.17 24.01
N THR A 2 6.93 22.39 23.60
CA THR A 2 6.08 23.15 22.68
C THR A 2 6.14 22.44 21.30
N PRO A 3 5.00 22.15 20.65
CA PRO A 3 5.04 21.56 19.32
C PRO A 3 5.74 22.55 18.38
N VAL A 4 6.80 22.07 17.74
CA VAL A 4 7.52 22.84 16.72
C VAL A 4 6.56 23.08 15.56
N ALA A 5 6.31 24.35 15.25
CA ALA A 5 5.42 24.73 14.16
C ALA A 5 6.04 24.29 12.83
N GLN A 6 5.42 23.31 12.17
CA GLN A 6 5.83 22.86 10.84
C GLN A 6 5.10 23.67 9.77
N HIS A 7 5.86 24.24 8.83
CA HIS A 7 5.25 24.85 7.65
C HIS A 7 4.76 23.77 6.67
N GLN A 8 3.47 23.81 6.41
CA GLN A 8 2.81 22.89 5.47
C GLN A 8 2.60 23.58 4.13
N THR A 9 3.12 22.98 3.07
CA THR A 9 2.94 23.47 1.69
C THR A 9 2.38 22.35 0.83
N THR A 10 1.35 22.63 0.04
CA THR A 10 0.84 21.67 -0.94
C THR A 10 1.80 21.63 -2.14
N LEU A 11 2.44 20.47 -2.37
CA LEU A 11 3.36 20.25 -3.49
C LEU A 11 2.68 19.70 -4.73
N MET A 12 1.66 18.87 -4.52
CA MET A 12 1.01 18.15 -5.61
C MET A 12 -0.45 17.90 -5.28
N GLN A 13 -1.27 18.08 -6.30
CA GLN A 13 -2.65 17.62 -6.32
C GLN A 13 -2.83 16.86 -7.64
N ALA A 14 -3.26 15.62 -7.59
CA ALA A 14 -3.46 14.81 -8.77
C ALA A 14 -4.79 14.07 -8.70
N PHE A 15 -5.47 14.04 -9.83
CA PHE A 15 -6.62 13.18 -10.06
C PHE A 15 -6.25 12.17 -11.14
N THR A 16 -6.46 10.89 -10.86
CA THR A 16 -6.20 9.82 -11.82
C THR A 16 -7.46 8.99 -11.97
N ALA A 17 -7.90 8.79 -13.20
CA ALA A 17 -8.95 7.84 -13.55
C ALA A 17 -8.35 6.76 -14.45
N VAL A 18 -8.59 5.50 -14.11
CA VAL A 18 -8.08 4.34 -14.85
C VAL A 18 -9.21 3.37 -15.10
N HIS A 19 -9.37 2.96 -16.35
CA HIS A 19 -10.22 1.84 -16.73
C HIS A 19 -9.32 0.63 -17.03
N LYS A 20 -9.46 -0.43 -16.24
CA LYS A 20 -8.76 -1.69 -16.46
C LYS A 20 -9.76 -2.72 -16.95
N PHE A 21 -9.39 -3.39 -18.02
CA PHE A 21 -10.11 -4.52 -18.54
C PHE A 21 -9.28 -5.79 -18.33
N ASN A 22 -9.74 -6.66 -17.46
CA ASN A 22 -9.17 -7.99 -17.38
C ASN A 22 -10.01 -8.88 -18.29
N ALA A 23 -9.42 -9.34 -19.39
CA ALA A 23 -10.11 -10.04 -20.48
C ALA A 23 -10.88 -11.30 -20.04
N LEU A 24 -10.57 -11.84 -18.87
CA LEU A 24 -11.14 -13.09 -18.39
C LEU A 24 -12.22 -12.92 -17.30
N GLU A 25 -12.21 -11.82 -16.52
CA GLU A 25 -12.97 -11.88 -15.27
C GLU A 25 -13.64 -10.59 -14.78
N SER A 26 -13.15 -9.39 -15.08
CA SER A 26 -13.78 -8.19 -14.53
C SER A 26 -13.40 -6.89 -15.24
N ARG A 27 -14.32 -5.92 -15.19
CA ARG A 27 -14.08 -4.53 -15.57
C ARG A 27 -13.88 -3.72 -14.30
N ILE A 28 -12.81 -2.97 -14.20
CA ILE A 28 -12.49 -2.12 -13.05
C ILE A 28 -12.40 -0.68 -13.54
N PHE A 29 -13.27 0.17 -13.04
CA PHE A 29 -13.15 1.60 -13.19
C PHE A 29 -12.67 2.17 -11.86
N SER A 30 -11.48 2.80 -11.87
CA SER A 30 -10.85 3.37 -10.68
C SER A 30 -10.69 4.87 -10.85
N SER A 31 -11.03 5.63 -9.82
CA SER A 31 -10.67 7.03 -9.71
C SER A 31 -9.92 7.25 -8.40
N THR A 32 -8.86 8.05 -8.45
CA THR A 32 -8.04 8.34 -7.26
C THR A 32 -7.68 9.82 -7.24
N TRP A 33 -7.90 10.45 -6.10
CA TRP A 33 -7.41 11.78 -5.81
C TRP A 33 -6.29 11.68 -4.77
N LEU A 34 -5.16 12.34 -5.07
CA LEU A 34 -3.99 12.42 -4.21
C LEU A 34 -3.70 13.88 -3.89
N ARG A 35 -3.40 14.15 -2.63
CA ARG A 35 -2.86 15.44 -2.20
C ARG A 35 -1.60 15.21 -1.38
N ARG A 36 -0.50 15.83 -1.81
CA ARG A 36 0.80 15.75 -1.16
C ARG A 36 1.18 17.08 -0.55
N TYR A 37 1.67 17.04 0.67
CA TYR A 37 2.18 18.18 1.41
C TYR A 37 3.65 17.99 1.75
N ALA A 38 4.43 19.09 1.67
CA ALA A 38 5.72 19.18 2.30
C ALA A 38 5.56 19.77 3.71
N LEU A 39 6.20 19.15 4.67
CA LEU A 39 6.27 19.61 6.05
C LEU A 39 7.73 19.98 6.32
N ARG A 40 8.02 21.29 6.43
CA ARG A 40 9.36 21.77 6.72
C ARG A 40 9.48 22.08 8.21
N ASP A 41 10.55 21.58 8.79
CA ASP A 41 10.93 21.96 10.16
C ASP A 41 11.58 23.36 10.09
N PRO A 42 11.01 24.38 10.80
CA PRO A 42 11.62 25.71 10.84
C PRO A 42 13.02 25.74 11.45
N GLN A 43 13.34 24.79 12.34
CA GLN A 43 14.65 24.69 12.99
C GLN A 43 15.66 23.93 12.10
N ASN A 44 15.20 23.09 11.18
CA ASN A 44 16.04 22.35 10.24
C ASN A 44 15.45 22.32 8.84
N PRO A 45 15.53 23.43 8.07
CA PRO A 45 14.86 23.57 6.75
C PRO A 45 15.37 22.59 5.69
N ARG A 46 16.49 21.90 5.94
CA ARG A 46 16.99 20.82 5.06
C ARG A 46 16.22 19.50 5.24
N GLN A 47 15.55 19.32 6.35
CA GLN A 47 14.72 18.13 6.58
C GLN A 47 13.28 18.42 6.18
N VAL A 48 12.86 17.75 5.10
CA VAL A 48 11.50 17.86 4.57
C VAL A 48 10.82 16.50 4.73
N ALA A 49 9.78 16.46 5.53
CA ALA A 49 8.88 15.33 5.57
C ALA A 49 7.76 15.51 4.53
N LEU A 50 7.26 14.41 3.98
CA LEU A 50 6.15 14.42 3.04
C LEU A 50 4.93 13.74 3.66
N ARG A 51 3.76 14.28 3.36
CA ARG A 51 2.49 13.68 3.77
C ARG A 51 1.58 13.55 2.56
N ASP A 52 1.15 12.33 2.30
CA ASP A 52 0.21 12.00 1.25
C ASP A 52 -1.15 11.67 1.84
N TRP A 53 -2.17 12.28 1.30
CA TRP A 53 -3.55 11.89 1.55
C TRP A 53 -4.18 11.45 0.24
N THR A 54 -4.74 10.25 0.24
CA THR A 54 -5.35 9.64 -0.94
C THR A 54 -6.79 9.24 -0.65
N ILE A 55 -7.68 9.57 -1.55
CA ILE A 55 -9.06 9.08 -1.59
C ILE A 55 -9.27 8.42 -2.94
N GLY A 56 -9.77 7.20 -2.95
CA GLY A 56 -10.04 6.45 -4.17
C GLY A 56 -11.39 5.75 -4.15
N ALA A 57 -11.95 5.58 -5.32
CA ALA A 57 -13.17 4.81 -5.52
C ALA A 57 -12.98 3.87 -6.71
N ASP A 58 -13.37 2.60 -6.54
CA ASP A 58 -13.40 1.63 -7.64
C ASP A 58 -14.83 1.12 -7.84
N ILE A 59 -15.19 0.90 -9.09
CA ILE A 59 -16.37 0.14 -9.49
C ILE A 59 -15.85 -1.10 -10.19
N ILE A 60 -16.22 -2.27 -9.68
CA ILE A 60 -15.76 -3.57 -10.17
C ILE A 60 -17.01 -4.34 -10.62
N THR A 61 -17.11 -4.61 -11.91
CA THR A 61 -18.15 -5.44 -12.50
C THR A 61 -17.58 -6.78 -12.89
N ARG A 62 -18.22 -7.85 -12.45
CA ARG A 62 -17.77 -9.23 -12.65
C ARG A 62 -18.80 -10.03 -13.45
N PRO A 63 -18.34 -11.00 -14.29
CA PRO A 63 -19.24 -11.86 -15.06
C PRO A 63 -20.15 -12.74 -14.19
N ASP A 64 -19.72 -13.06 -12.97
CA ASP A 64 -20.47 -13.87 -12.00
C ASP A 64 -21.54 -13.07 -11.23
N GLY A 65 -21.74 -11.79 -11.59
CA GLY A 65 -22.70 -10.89 -10.94
C GLY A 65 -22.29 -10.41 -9.55
N LYS A 66 -21.08 -10.75 -9.07
CA LYS A 66 -20.56 -10.29 -7.76
C LYS A 66 -19.94 -8.90 -7.87
N ASP A 67 -20.70 -7.97 -8.33
CA ASP A 67 -20.27 -6.58 -8.49
C ASP A 67 -19.94 -5.94 -7.14
N SER A 68 -19.00 -5.00 -7.15
CA SER A 68 -18.65 -4.28 -5.94
C SER A 68 -18.23 -2.84 -6.19
N ARG A 69 -18.50 -1.99 -5.20
CA ARG A 69 -18.02 -0.61 -5.12
C ARG A 69 -17.06 -0.53 -3.96
N VAL A 70 -15.89 0.04 -4.19
CA VAL A 70 -14.84 0.14 -3.17
C VAL A 70 -14.53 1.59 -2.92
N LEU A 71 -14.59 2.00 -1.67
CA LEU A 71 -14.10 3.30 -1.22
C LEU A 71 -12.81 3.07 -0.43
N LYS A 72 -11.77 3.80 -0.79
CA LYS A 72 -10.44 3.73 -0.16
C LYS A 72 -10.03 5.10 0.33
N THR A 73 -9.45 5.17 1.52
CA THR A 73 -8.74 6.35 1.97
C THR A 73 -7.44 5.94 2.62
N SER A 74 -6.39 6.72 2.43
CA SER A 74 -5.12 6.48 3.11
C SER A 74 -4.40 7.78 3.42
N LEU A 75 -3.67 7.75 4.53
CA LEU A 75 -2.74 8.78 4.95
C LEU A 75 -1.37 8.15 5.06
N ARG A 76 -0.36 8.72 4.41
CA ARG A 76 1.01 8.26 4.52
C ARG A 76 1.95 9.42 4.84
N HIS A 77 2.77 9.22 5.82
CA HIS A 77 3.76 10.17 6.26
C HIS A 77 5.17 9.62 6.00
N TYR A 78 6.01 10.40 5.32
CA TYR A 78 7.40 10.07 5.03
C TYR A 78 8.28 11.08 5.76
N TRP A 79 9.33 10.60 6.44
CA TRP A 79 10.29 11.48 7.09
C TRP A 79 11.70 10.93 6.99
N PRO A 80 12.69 11.80 6.73
CA PRO A 80 14.11 11.47 6.90
C PRO A 80 14.42 11.53 8.40
N ALA A 81 14.75 10.39 9.02
CA ALA A 81 15.18 10.37 10.42
C ALA A 81 16.65 10.78 10.57
N SER A 82 17.45 10.54 9.52
CA SER A 82 18.84 10.95 9.40
C SER A 82 19.24 11.02 7.93
N ALA A 83 20.50 11.40 7.66
CA ALA A 83 21.06 11.33 6.31
C ALA A 83 21.09 9.90 5.72
N SER A 84 21.03 8.88 6.59
CA SER A 84 21.15 7.47 6.22
C SER A 84 19.86 6.67 6.40
N HIS A 85 18.78 7.25 6.93
CA HIS A 85 17.54 6.52 7.18
C HIS A 85 16.30 7.34 6.81
N GLN A 86 15.45 6.75 5.99
CA GLN A 86 14.11 7.26 5.69
C GLN A 86 13.06 6.27 6.19
N PHE A 87 12.02 6.78 6.79
CA PHE A 87 10.88 6.00 7.25
C PHE A 87 9.59 6.50 6.61
N ASN A 88 8.60 5.62 6.56
CA ASN A 88 7.24 6.01 6.29
C ASN A 88 6.27 5.23 7.18
N LEU A 89 5.16 5.88 7.51
CA LEU A 89 4.03 5.30 8.20
C LEU A 89 2.79 5.56 7.36
N GLY A 90 2.06 4.52 7.04
CA GLY A 90 0.80 4.56 6.32
C GLY A 90 -0.36 4.04 7.17
N LEU A 91 -1.50 4.71 7.09
CA LEU A 91 -2.78 4.24 7.60
C LEU A 91 -3.76 4.20 6.44
N GLY A 92 -4.43 3.08 6.24
CA GLY A 92 -5.39 2.89 5.16
C GLY A 92 -6.70 2.32 5.68
N TYR A 93 -7.79 2.76 5.09
CA TYR A 93 -9.11 2.20 5.29
C TYR A 93 -9.75 1.91 3.94
N THR A 94 -10.30 0.71 3.80
CA THR A 94 -11.03 0.28 2.62
C THR A 94 -12.42 -0.20 3.04
N ASN A 95 -13.43 0.25 2.33
CA ASN A 95 -14.80 -0.21 2.50
C ASN A 95 -15.33 -0.70 1.16
N ARG A 96 -15.59 -1.99 1.06
CA ARG A 96 -16.15 -2.63 -0.12
C ARG A 96 -17.63 -2.93 0.11
N PHE A 97 -18.45 -2.44 -0.79
CA PHE A 97 -19.89 -2.68 -0.84
C PHE A 97 -20.18 -3.68 -1.96
N SER A 98 -20.92 -4.72 -1.67
CA SER A 98 -21.41 -5.70 -2.63
C SER A 98 -22.64 -6.36 -2.08
N ASP A 99 -23.53 -6.79 -2.95
CA ASP A 99 -24.71 -7.59 -2.59
C ASP A 99 -24.32 -9.07 -2.34
N ALA A 100 -23.11 -9.47 -2.78
CA ALA A 100 -22.56 -10.79 -2.52
C ALA A 100 -21.86 -10.84 -1.16
N ALA A 101 -22.29 -11.74 -0.30
CA ALA A 101 -21.83 -11.89 1.09
C ALA A 101 -20.34 -12.18 1.21
N ASP A 102 -19.75 -12.88 0.24
CA ASP A 102 -18.35 -13.25 0.19
C ASP A 102 -17.43 -12.12 -0.31
N VAL A 103 -17.99 -11.02 -0.80
CA VAL A 103 -17.23 -9.90 -1.40
C VAL A 103 -17.21 -8.65 -0.54
N GLY A 104 -18.32 -8.30 0.12
CA GLY A 104 -18.44 -7.08 0.92
C GLY A 104 -17.61 -7.12 2.20
N ASN A 105 -16.62 -6.21 2.36
CA ASN A 105 -15.77 -6.16 3.55
C ASN A 105 -15.35 -4.74 3.93
N GLN A 106 -14.83 -4.62 5.14
CA GLN A 106 -14.12 -3.44 5.64
C GLN A 106 -12.72 -3.87 6.04
N GLU A 107 -11.72 -3.07 5.67
CA GLU A 107 -10.31 -3.33 5.99
C GLU A 107 -9.67 -2.09 6.58
N LEU A 108 -8.95 -2.27 7.68
CA LEU A 108 -8.03 -1.31 8.25
C LEU A 108 -6.61 -1.82 8.04
N LYS A 109 -5.71 -0.94 7.61
CA LYS A 109 -4.33 -1.29 7.28
C LYS A 109 -3.35 -0.29 7.86
N ILE A 110 -2.24 -0.80 8.39
CA ILE A 110 -1.08 -0.03 8.86
C ILE A 110 0.13 -0.51 8.08
N ASP A 111 0.85 0.41 7.46
CA ASP A 111 2.10 0.16 6.74
C ASP A 111 3.25 0.90 7.41
N LEU A 112 4.35 0.20 7.66
CA LEU A 112 5.61 0.74 8.14
C LEU A 112 6.67 0.49 7.08
N GLY A 113 7.34 1.54 6.60
CA GLY A 113 8.42 1.42 5.65
C GLY A 113 9.72 1.98 6.20
N TRP A 114 10.81 1.31 5.87
CA TRP A 114 12.15 1.73 6.16
C TRP A 114 13.02 1.60 4.92
N ARG A 115 13.74 2.67 4.61
CA ARG A 115 14.70 2.73 3.51
C ARG A 115 16.04 3.25 4.05
N PRO A 116 17.00 2.35 4.32
CA PRO A 116 18.37 2.76 4.61
C PRO A 116 19.03 3.35 3.36
N ILE A 117 19.82 4.40 3.55
CA ILE A 117 20.61 5.05 2.49
C ILE A 117 22.07 4.72 2.75
N PHE A 118 22.63 3.84 1.97
CA PHE A 118 24.04 3.45 2.07
C PHE A 118 24.89 4.42 1.25
N GLN A 119 25.65 5.31 1.91
CA GLN A 119 26.44 6.36 1.22
C GLN A 119 27.54 5.80 0.30
N ALA A 120 28.09 4.63 0.61
CA ALA A 120 29.18 4.00 -0.15
C ALA A 120 28.71 2.79 -0.98
N SER A 121 27.42 2.48 -0.99
CA SER A 121 26.87 1.30 -1.67
C SER A 121 25.86 1.71 -2.74
N PRO A 122 25.94 1.13 -3.94
CA PRO A 122 24.94 1.39 -4.97
C PRO A 122 23.60 0.68 -4.72
N TYR A 123 23.50 -0.11 -3.65
CA TYR A 123 22.28 -0.87 -3.38
C TYR A 123 21.20 0.00 -2.72
N ILE A 124 19.99 -0.17 -3.17
CA ILE A 124 18.76 0.41 -2.58
C ILE A 124 17.99 -0.72 -1.95
N LEU A 125 17.83 -0.67 -0.63
CA LEU A 125 16.99 -1.60 0.13
C LEU A 125 15.71 -0.87 0.56
N ASN A 126 14.56 -1.48 0.33
CA ASN A 126 13.29 -1.06 0.88
C ASN A 126 12.71 -2.20 1.71
N VAL A 127 12.35 -1.90 2.93
CA VAL A 127 11.69 -2.83 3.86
C VAL A 127 10.32 -2.28 4.17
N ASN A 128 9.27 -3.08 3.98
CA ASN A 128 7.92 -2.72 4.37
C ASN A 128 7.30 -3.82 5.22
N VAL A 129 6.68 -3.40 6.32
CA VAL A 129 5.85 -4.25 7.18
C VAL A 129 4.45 -3.71 7.11
N SER A 130 3.50 -4.58 6.82
CA SER A 130 2.09 -4.25 6.70
C SER A 130 1.27 -5.14 7.63
N LEU A 131 0.39 -4.52 8.38
CA LEU A 131 -0.58 -5.19 9.23
C LEU A 131 -1.96 -4.79 8.75
N SER A 132 -2.84 -5.74 8.48
CA SER A 132 -4.23 -5.42 8.17
C SER A 132 -5.21 -6.29 8.93
N TYR A 133 -6.38 -5.71 9.13
CA TYR A 133 -7.55 -6.38 9.69
C TYR A 133 -8.73 -6.17 8.75
N ALA A 134 -9.31 -7.25 8.25
CA ALA A 134 -10.50 -7.22 7.41
C ALA A 134 -11.65 -7.98 8.07
N LYS A 135 -12.86 -7.41 7.97
CA LYS A 135 -14.09 -8.02 8.46
C LYS A 135 -15.15 -7.99 7.35
N TRP A 136 -15.75 -9.15 7.08
CA TRP A 136 -16.85 -9.25 6.13
C TRP A 136 -18.16 -8.80 6.76
N LYS A 137 -18.99 -8.14 5.98
CA LYS A 137 -20.23 -7.51 6.46
C LYS A 137 -21.33 -8.55 6.65
N GLU A 138 -21.35 -9.52 5.79
CA GLU A 138 -22.41 -10.53 5.75
C GLU A 138 -21.89 -11.93 6.06
N LEU A 139 -22.81 -12.79 6.42
CA LEU A 139 -22.54 -14.21 6.66
C LEU A 139 -22.55 -14.93 5.31
N GLU A 140 -21.47 -15.62 5.00
CA GLU A 140 -21.46 -16.52 3.84
C GLU A 140 -22.31 -17.76 4.13
N ILE A 141 -23.11 -18.21 3.16
CA ILE A 141 -24.07 -19.32 3.34
C ILE A 141 -23.39 -20.59 3.87
N THR A 142 -22.13 -20.79 3.54
CA THR A 142 -21.37 -22.00 3.89
C THR A 142 -20.81 -21.99 5.31
N PHE A 143 -20.74 -20.82 5.98
CA PHE A 143 -20.06 -20.68 7.26
C PHE A 143 -21.01 -20.16 8.35
N PRO A 144 -20.84 -20.65 9.61
CA PRO A 144 -21.71 -20.25 10.72
C PRO A 144 -21.41 -18.85 11.26
N GLU A 145 -20.30 -18.22 10.86
CA GLU A 145 -19.88 -16.92 11.34
C GLU A 145 -19.28 -16.02 10.24
N LYS A 146 -19.31 -14.71 10.49
CA LYS A 146 -18.75 -13.72 9.56
C LYS A 146 -17.23 -13.83 9.55
N ARG A 147 -16.66 -13.87 8.35
CA ARG A 147 -15.21 -13.96 8.16
C ARG A 147 -14.50 -12.72 8.71
N ARG A 148 -13.41 -12.96 9.43
CA ARG A 148 -12.45 -11.97 9.91
C ARG A 148 -11.07 -12.46 9.56
N VAL A 149 -10.23 -11.54 9.11
CA VAL A 149 -8.89 -11.87 8.65
C VAL A 149 -7.91 -10.86 9.24
N HIS A 150 -6.85 -11.37 9.85
CA HIS A 150 -5.66 -10.63 10.23
C HIS A 150 -4.54 -10.99 9.26
N GLU A 151 -3.96 -10.00 8.63
CA GLU A 151 -2.86 -10.23 7.69
C GLU A 151 -1.61 -9.50 8.16
N ARG A 152 -0.49 -10.20 8.13
CA ARG A 152 0.86 -9.70 8.38
C ARG A 152 1.67 -9.93 7.13
N LYS A 153 2.28 -8.87 6.60
CA LYS A 153 3.07 -8.95 5.39
C LYS A 153 4.40 -8.23 5.60
N ILE A 154 5.50 -8.89 5.24
CA ILE A 154 6.83 -8.31 5.19
C ILE A 154 7.28 -8.35 3.75
N SER A 155 7.71 -7.22 3.21
CA SER A 155 8.23 -7.12 1.85
C SER A 155 9.61 -6.49 1.87
N LEU A 156 10.55 -7.13 1.19
CA LEU A 156 11.91 -6.65 0.97
C LEU A 156 12.11 -6.44 -0.52
N ASN A 157 12.65 -5.30 -0.91
CA ASN A 157 13.06 -5.04 -2.27
C ASN A 157 14.50 -4.55 -2.25
N LEU A 158 15.39 -5.24 -2.94
CA LEU A 158 16.78 -4.89 -3.12
C LEU A 158 17.04 -4.63 -4.60
N SER A 159 17.56 -3.46 -4.94
CA SER A 159 17.93 -3.10 -6.30
C SER A 159 19.28 -2.40 -6.36
N ASN A 160 19.91 -2.42 -7.53
CA ASN A 160 21.16 -1.71 -7.78
C ASN A 160 21.00 -0.86 -9.05
N PRO A 161 20.79 0.47 -8.93
CA PRO A 161 20.59 1.34 -10.09
C PRO A 161 21.83 1.47 -10.99
N ASN A 162 23.03 1.14 -10.49
CA ASN A 162 24.24 1.14 -11.32
C ASN A 162 24.33 -0.08 -12.25
N VAL A 163 23.51 -1.10 -12.01
CA VAL A 163 23.35 -2.24 -12.91
C VAL A 163 22.08 -1.99 -13.72
N SER A 164 22.26 -1.50 -14.94
CA SER A 164 21.14 -1.25 -15.85
C SER A 164 21.35 -2.00 -17.16
N TYR A 165 20.34 -2.71 -17.62
CA TYR A 165 20.30 -3.39 -18.89
C TYR A 165 19.11 -2.87 -19.70
N PHE A 166 19.37 -2.23 -20.83
CA PHE A 166 18.36 -1.52 -21.65
C PHE A 166 17.48 -0.53 -20.85
N GLY A 167 18.06 0.20 -19.89
CA GLY A 167 17.31 1.14 -19.04
C GLY A 167 16.50 0.47 -17.92
N LEU A 168 16.63 -0.84 -17.74
CA LEU A 168 15.97 -1.61 -16.70
C LEU A 168 16.96 -2.00 -15.61
N THR A 169 16.59 -1.75 -14.36
CA THR A 169 17.37 -2.11 -13.18
C THR A 169 16.85 -3.43 -12.59
N PRO A 170 17.71 -4.44 -12.38
CA PRO A 170 17.32 -5.67 -11.71
C PRO A 170 16.99 -5.40 -10.24
N SER A 171 15.95 -6.05 -9.77
CA SER A 171 15.53 -6.03 -8.38
C SER A 171 15.23 -7.42 -7.87
N LEU A 172 15.68 -7.72 -6.65
CA LEU A 172 15.30 -8.91 -5.91
C LEU A 172 14.16 -8.53 -4.96
N ASN A 173 13.07 -9.26 -5.05
CA ASN A 173 11.89 -9.05 -4.24
C ASN A 173 11.63 -10.29 -3.40
N TYR A 174 11.38 -10.09 -2.12
CA TYR A 174 10.94 -11.12 -1.20
C TYR A 174 9.69 -10.64 -0.48
N THR A 175 8.71 -11.51 -0.36
CA THR A 175 7.49 -11.27 0.39
C THR A 175 7.18 -12.45 1.29
N PHE A 176 7.01 -12.18 2.56
CA PHE A 176 6.40 -13.08 3.52
C PHE A 176 4.97 -12.61 3.79
N LEU A 177 4.01 -13.52 3.69
CA LEU A 177 2.61 -13.30 3.99
C LEU A 177 2.14 -14.33 5.01
N ASP A 178 1.55 -13.86 6.09
CA ASP A 178 0.86 -14.66 7.09
C ASP A 178 -0.54 -14.07 7.28
N ARG A 179 -1.53 -14.81 6.82
CA ARG A 179 -2.95 -14.47 6.91
C ARG A 179 -3.63 -15.45 7.83
N ASP A 180 -4.08 -14.95 8.97
CA ASP A 180 -4.83 -15.67 9.96
C ASP A 180 -6.32 -15.31 9.85
N ALA A 181 -7.17 -16.31 9.74
CA ALA A 181 -8.61 -16.15 9.59
C ALA A 181 -9.36 -16.99 10.63
N ASN A 182 -10.53 -16.49 11.07
CA ASN A 182 -11.40 -17.29 11.95
C ASN A 182 -12.02 -18.51 11.26
N ILE A 183 -11.94 -18.59 9.95
CA ILE A 183 -12.36 -19.75 9.14
C ILE A 183 -11.09 -20.34 8.53
N GLU A 184 -10.73 -21.55 8.90
CA GLU A 184 -9.44 -22.18 8.63
C GLU A 184 -9.07 -22.24 7.15
N MET A 185 -10.04 -22.47 6.26
CA MET A 185 -9.78 -22.53 4.81
C MET A 185 -9.23 -21.22 4.20
N PHE A 186 -9.34 -20.09 4.92
CA PHE A 186 -8.79 -18.80 4.51
C PHE A 186 -7.45 -18.47 5.17
N HIS A 187 -6.92 -19.41 5.96
CA HIS A 187 -5.59 -19.29 6.53
C HIS A 187 -4.55 -19.52 5.44
N VAL A 188 -3.62 -18.59 5.28
CA VAL A 188 -2.58 -18.66 4.24
C VAL A 188 -1.25 -18.22 4.83
N ARG A 189 -0.21 -19.02 4.58
CA ARG A 189 1.17 -18.62 4.84
C ARG A 189 2.00 -18.88 3.59
N SER A 190 2.65 -17.83 3.09
CA SER A 190 3.49 -17.94 1.89
C SER A 190 4.80 -17.18 2.03
N HIS A 191 5.80 -17.65 1.27
CA HIS A 191 7.08 -17.02 1.05
C HIS A 191 7.30 -16.94 -0.45
N ASP A 192 7.33 -15.73 -0.98
CA ASP A 192 7.49 -15.50 -2.41
C ASP A 192 8.80 -14.76 -2.64
N MET A 193 9.63 -15.26 -3.56
CA MET A 193 10.86 -14.61 -3.98
C MET A 193 10.92 -14.58 -5.50
N PHE A 194 11.17 -13.40 -6.06
CA PHE A 194 11.30 -13.24 -7.50
C PHE A 194 12.30 -12.16 -7.87
N ILE A 195 12.90 -12.30 -9.05
CA ILE A 195 13.74 -11.28 -9.68
C ILE A 195 12.85 -10.53 -10.67
N GLY A 196 12.79 -9.20 -10.52
CA GLY A 196 12.08 -8.30 -11.40
C GLY A 196 13.02 -7.33 -12.11
N LEU A 197 12.52 -6.69 -13.15
CA LEU A 197 13.18 -5.56 -13.81
C LEU A 197 12.32 -4.33 -13.61
N THR A 198 12.91 -3.24 -13.16
CA THR A 198 12.24 -1.96 -12.94
C THR A 198 12.90 -0.89 -13.80
N ASN A 199 12.14 0.12 -14.23
CA ASN A 199 12.73 1.27 -14.91
C ASN A 199 13.70 1.99 -13.96
N ALA A 200 14.90 2.29 -14.44
CA ALA A 200 15.81 3.21 -13.77
C ALA A 200 15.30 4.63 -14.01
N PHE A 201 14.76 5.29 -12.96
CA PHE A 201 14.40 6.70 -12.94
C PHE A 201 15.41 7.50 -12.14
#